data_da259e1f00df71965ecdbb5832a875a6
#
_entry.id   da259e1f00df71965ecdbb5832a875a6
#
_cell.length_a   1.000
_cell.length_b   1.000
_cell.length_c   1.000
_cell.angle_alpha   90.00
_cell.angle_beta   90.00
_cell.angle_gamma   90.00
#
_symmetry.space_group_name_H-M   'P 1'
#
loop_
_entity.id
_entity.type
_entity.pdbx_description
1 polymer ?
#
loop_
_entity_poly.entity_id
_entity_poly.type
_entity_poly.pdbx_seq_one_letter_code
_entity_poly.pdbx_strand_id
1 'polypeptide(L)' 'VKYLLILYVCSYATAETKCNKESITGIFDNWTTCINQGYKQSHFLLNELYKEDFEDEKLAIRFSCKKQGDIT' A
#
# COMPACT_ATOMS: atom_id res chain seq x y z
N VAL A 1 14.45 -6.66 -14.94
CA VAL A 1 13.87 -5.49 -14.31
C VAL A 1 13.05 -5.93 -13.10
N LYS A 2 13.26 -5.29 -11.98
CA LYS A 2 12.54 -5.58 -10.75
C LYS A 2 11.50 -4.50 -10.50
N TYR A 3 10.43 -4.87 -9.78
CA TYR A 3 9.38 -3.95 -9.38
C TYR A 3 9.31 -3.91 -7.87
N LEU A 4 9.25 -2.70 -7.32
CA LEU A 4 9.14 -2.48 -5.88
C LEU A 4 7.70 -2.24 -5.50
N LEU A 5 7.21 -2.96 -4.51
CA LEU A 5 5.86 -2.78 -3.98
C LEU A 5 5.90 -1.81 -2.81
N ILE A 6 5.20 -0.70 -2.93
CA ILE A 6 5.15 0.35 -1.92
C ILE A 6 3.70 0.49 -1.46
N LEU A 7 3.47 0.37 -0.17
CA LEU A 7 2.14 0.52 0.42
C LEU A 7 1.99 1.88 1.08
N TYR A 8 0.80 2.44 0.97
CA TYR A 8 0.43 3.71 1.59
C TYR A 8 -0.85 3.53 2.38
N VAL A 9 -0.91 4.14 3.54
CA VAL A 9 -2.14 4.21 4.32
C VAL A 9 -2.62 5.65 4.31
N CYS A 10 -3.87 5.86 3.89
CA CYS A 10 -4.46 7.18 3.80
C CYS A 10 -5.60 7.31 4.79
N SER A 11 -5.69 8.44 5.46
CA SER A 11 -6.77 8.76 6.40
C SER A 11 -7.66 9.83 5.79
N TYR A 12 -8.97 9.59 5.83
CA TYR A 12 -9.98 10.52 5.32
C TYR A 12 -10.89 11.02 6.43
N ALA A 13 -10.47 10.88 7.70
CA ALA A 13 -11.29 11.28 8.84
C ALA A 13 -11.44 12.78 8.96
N THR A 14 -10.53 13.56 8.40
CA THR A 14 -10.58 15.01 8.44
C THR A 14 -10.79 15.58 7.04
N ALA A 15 -10.99 16.89 6.95
CA ALA A 15 -11.17 17.56 5.66
C ALA A 15 -9.94 17.44 4.77
N GLU A 16 -8.77 17.25 5.37
CA GLU A 16 -7.54 17.04 4.64
C GLU A 16 -7.19 15.57 4.59
N THR A 17 -7.02 15.03 3.39
CA THR A 17 -6.57 13.65 3.22
C THR A 17 -5.08 13.56 3.52
N LYS A 18 -4.72 12.65 4.42
CA LYS A 18 -3.33 12.43 4.78
C LYS A 18 -2.94 11.00 4.43
N CYS A 19 -1.91 10.87 3.62
CA CYS A 19 -1.39 9.57 3.23
C CYS A 19 0.05 9.44 3.70
N ASN A 20 0.33 8.34 4.40
CA ASN A 20 1.67 8.04 4.85
C ASN A 20 2.20 6.86 4.07
N LYS A 21 3.44 6.96 3.62
CA LYS A 21 4.11 5.85 2.99
C LYS A 21 4.46 4.82 4.06
N GLU A 22 3.87 3.63 3.95
CA GLU A 22 4.13 2.57 4.92
C GLU A 22 5.55 2.03 4.79
N SER A 23 5.82 1.41 3.66
CA SER A 23 7.14 0.85 3.43
C SER A 23 7.21 0.17 2.07
N ILE A 24 8.42 -0.13 1.65
CA ILE A 24 8.65 -1.03 0.53
C ILE A 24 8.52 -2.44 1.10
N THR A 25 7.50 -3.18 0.64
CA THR A 25 7.17 -4.48 1.22
C THR A 25 7.66 -5.67 0.41
N GLY A 26 8.21 -5.45 -0.77
CA GLY A 26 8.74 -6.54 -1.55
C GLY A 26 9.32 -6.10 -2.86
N ILE A 27 10.09 -6.99 -3.47
CA ILE A 27 10.68 -6.80 -4.79
C ILE A 27 10.25 -8.00 -5.62
N PHE A 28 9.71 -7.73 -6.81
CA PHE A 28 9.13 -8.79 -7.65
C PHE A 28 9.70 -8.72 -9.07
N ASP A 29 9.76 -9.88 -9.72
CA ASP A 29 10.35 -9.97 -11.05
C ASP A 29 9.44 -9.50 -12.17
N ASN A 30 8.11 -9.45 -11.92
CA ASN A 30 7.20 -9.00 -12.96
C ASN A 30 6.08 -8.16 -12.35
N TRP A 31 5.44 -7.39 -13.22
CA TRP A 31 4.37 -6.47 -12.84
C TRP A 31 3.17 -7.18 -12.24
N THR A 32 2.74 -8.27 -12.86
CA THR A 32 1.54 -9.00 -12.41
C THR A 32 1.69 -9.50 -10.99
N THR A 33 2.86 -10.08 -10.67
CA THR A 33 3.13 -10.57 -9.31
C THR A 33 3.11 -9.41 -8.32
N CYS A 34 3.71 -8.28 -8.68
CA CYS A 34 3.73 -7.10 -7.81
C CYS A 34 2.31 -6.61 -7.52
N ILE A 35 1.48 -6.51 -8.54
CA ILE A 35 0.09 -6.05 -8.37
C ILE A 35 -0.71 -7.03 -7.51
N ASN A 36 -0.58 -8.32 -7.75
CA ASN A 36 -1.28 -9.33 -6.96
C ASN A 36 -0.88 -9.29 -5.49
N GLN A 37 0.41 -9.14 -5.22
CA GLN A 37 0.88 -9.03 -3.84
C GLN A 37 0.41 -7.73 -3.20
N GLY A 38 0.32 -6.65 -3.98
CA GLY A 38 -0.22 -5.39 -3.48
C GLY A 38 -1.65 -5.55 -2.95
N TYR A 39 -2.49 -6.23 -3.71
CA TYR A 39 -3.86 -6.49 -3.28
C TYR A 39 -3.91 -7.38 -2.04
N LYS A 40 -3.11 -8.45 -2.03
CA LYS A 40 -3.07 -9.36 -0.88
C LYS A 40 -2.63 -8.65 0.39
N GLN A 41 -1.56 -7.87 0.31
CA GLN A 41 -1.03 -7.17 1.47
C GLN A 41 -1.97 -6.05 1.93
N SER A 42 -2.59 -5.35 1.00
CA SER A 42 -3.58 -4.32 1.34
C SER A 42 -4.76 -4.94 2.09
N HIS A 43 -5.25 -6.07 1.61
CA HIS A 43 -6.36 -6.78 2.25
C HIS A 43 -5.98 -7.27 3.64
N PHE A 44 -4.77 -7.78 3.78
CA PHE A 44 -4.26 -8.25 5.08
C PHE A 44 -4.20 -7.09 6.08
N LEU A 45 -3.61 -5.97 5.68
CA LEU A 45 -3.49 -4.81 6.56
C LEU A 45 -4.86 -4.30 6.99
N LEU A 46 -5.79 -4.24 6.04
CA LEU A 46 -7.13 -3.78 6.31
C LEU A 46 -7.83 -4.63 7.37
N ASN A 47 -7.70 -5.95 7.25
CA ASN A 47 -8.46 -6.88 8.09
C ASN A 47 -7.75 -7.26 9.38
N GLU A 48 -6.41 -7.19 9.43
CA GLU A 48 -5.64 -7.65 10.57
C GLU A 48 -5.05 -6.53 11.41
N LEU A 49 -4.46 -5.52 10.77
CA LEU A 49 -3.76 -4.46 11.50
C LEU A 49 -4.62 -3.24 11.78
N TYR A 50 -5.50 -2.88 10.85
CA TYR A 50 -6.31 -1.67 10.98
C TYR A 50 -7.79 -1.95 11.16
N LYS A 51 -8.12 -3.16 11.61
CA LYS A 51 -9.49 -3.61 11.72
C LYS A 51 -10.37 -2.69 12.56
N GLU A 52 -9.85 -2.24 13.70
CA GLU A 52 -10.61 -1.37 14.60
C GLU A 52 -10.59 0.08 14.18
N ASP A 53 -9.48 0.53 13.62
CA ASP A 53 -9.30 1.93 13.24
C ASP A 53 -9.88 2.28 11.88
N PHE A 54 -10.19 1.27 11.08
CA PHE A 54 -10.60 1.47 9.70
C PHE A 54 -11.85 2.35 9.58
N GLU A 55 -12.86 2.07 10.39
CA GLU A 55 -14.09 2.86 10.36
C GLU A 55 -13.92 4.23 11.02
N ASP A 56 -13.27 4.27 12.18
CA ASP A 56 -13.12 5.49 12.95
C ASP A 56 -12.23 6.50 12.24
N GLU A 57 -11.12 6.03 11.67
CA GLU A 57 -10.15 6.89 11.00
C GLU A 57 -10.42 7.03 9.50
N LYS A 58 -11.40 6.31 8.96
CA LYS A 58 -11.70 6.30 7.54
C LYS A 58 -10.45 6.02 6.73
N LEU A 59 -9.78 4.92 7.06
CA LEU A 59 -8.54 4.53 6.40
C LEU A 59 -8.79 3.90 5.04
N ALA A 60 -7.87 4.13 4.13
CA ALA A 60 -7.83 3.45 2.86
C ALA A 60 -6.38 3.06 2.59
N ILE A 61 -6.19 1.89 2.02
CA ILE A 61 -4.85 1.40 1.73
C ILE A 61 -4.64 1.44 0.22
N ARG A 62 -3.54 2.04 -0.19
CA ARG A 62 -3.18 2.15 -1.58
C ARG A 62 -1.80 1.54 -1.77
N PHE A 63 -1.49 1.10 -2.98
CA PHE A 63 -0.17 0.59 -3.27
C PHE A 63 0.27 1.03 -4.66
N SER A 64 1.56 0.94 -4.87
CA SER A 64 2.17 1.28 -6.14
C SER A 64 3.28 0.29 -6.43
N CYS A 65 3.39 -0.12 -7.69
CA CYS A 65 4.49 -0.95 -8.15
C CYS A 65 5.41 -0.07 -9.00
N LYS A 66 6.62 0.15 -8.52
CA LYS A 66 7.58 1.02 -9.18
C LYS A 66 8.70 0.19 -9.80
N LYS A 67 9.03 0.49 -11.05
CA LYS A 67 10.16 -0.13 -11.72
C LYS A 67 11.44 0.33 -11.01
N GLN A 68 12.29 -0.63 -10.64
CA GLN A 68 13.44 -0.32 -9.79
C GLN A 68 14.38 0.73 -10.39
N GLY A 69 14.56 0.73 -11.69
CA GLY A 69 15.43 1.70 -12.35
C GLY A 69 14.89 3.12 -12.37
N ASP A 70 13.61 3.32 -12.04
CA ASP A 70 12.94 4.62 -12.13
C ASP A 70 12.87 5.37 -10.79
N ILE A 71 13.51 4.85 -9.75
CA ILE A 71 13.39 5.40 -8.41
C ILE A 71 14.56 6.34 -8.05
N THR A 72 15.33 6.72 -8.98
CA THR A 72 16.45 7.64 -8.73
C THR A 72 16.00 9.09 -8.76
#